data_7e697f31cbf7436d503c1dbe5512c25b
#
_entry.id   7e697f31cbf7436d503c1dbe5512c25b
#
_cell.length_a   1.000
_cell.length_b   1.000
_cell.length_c   1.000
_cell.angle_alpha   90.00
_cell.angle_beta   90.00
_cell.angle_gamma   90.00
#
_symmetry.space_group_name_H-M   'P 1'
#
loop_
_entity.id
_entity.type
_entity.pdbx_description
1 polymer ?
#
loop_
_entity_poly.entity_id
_entity_poly.type
_entity_poly.pdbx_seq_one_letter_code
_entity_poly.pdbx_strand_id
1 'polypeptide(L)'
;MRLLSSAIIAILLTSPQISSAESTLPTKHDIQRASESPQWQGLLQFFKTGFGITNTSQADDAAFFISPQGHANAAEELSAEINIFSNSAHPEYKITACKFPARFFWIQQQFPQLQMKMPSCPEFEEFQSRINIKDTYLVFPVAYLNSPSSMFGHTFLRLKAKDKNNPLLDYAVNFAADADPSENMLTYSIRGLAGGYPGKFSVVPYYTKIKEYSYLDSRDIWEYKLNLTTEEQAQMVRHIWELKNTNFDYYFLSENCSYRLMTLLAAVSDRVDISDEYKFRTIPADTIRLLDQQIGFSAIKYRPSQVTELRFREKGFKKQDINMIKDAVINPETNPTLLLGLHNPIAALDLAYDYARFVAAKEKSDLPHLSKRSMQLLSLRSKQGKAKELSIPPPPARDDQGHKTLSLTPAFGHSSRGNYTDFSIRGAYHDRLDVPRGYPTGAQLELFNLKLRYEHDSDDIQLQEFAFVNIHSQTPVTNLVKPKSWSVGFGFQHQNIEDRLGGYVKGSVGRTWGWDNLTLSLMAAGDLVAFDDTGFIELGPQLELNYQHHIWSGFINTGYFENMNRQLEPAFKSEIGIAKHDQDWQVRLTGEYESSNDIEYKELALGFRFYL
;
A
#
# COMPACT_ATOMS: atom_id res chain seq x y z
N MET A 1 56.69 -66.84 -59.45
CA MET A 1 56.05 -67.24 -58.17
C MET A 1 55.89 -66.05 -57.30
N ARG A 2 54.73 -65.65 -57.03
CA ARG A 2 54.07 -64.90 -56.01
C ARG A 2 53.03 -63.94 -56.59
N LEU A 3 51.80 -64.30 -56.30
CA LEU A 3 50.56 -63.60 -56.64
C LEU A 3 50.44 -62.33 -55.84
N LEU A 4 50.04 -61.21 -56.47
CA LEU A 4 49.59 -59.99 -55.82
C LEU A 4 48.08 -59.88 -56.03
N SER A 5 47.34 -60.06 -54.95
CA SER A 5 45.90 -59.89 -54.89
C SER A 5 45.59 -58.40 -54.72
N SER A 6 44.89 -57.84 -55.70
CA SER A 6 44.33 -56.42 -55.59
C SER A 6 43.03 -56.43 -54.82
N ALA A 7 43.02 -55.80 -53.68
CA ALA A 7 41.81 -55.54 -52.90
C ALA A 7 41.18 -54.20 -53.37
N ILE A 8 39.94 -54.23 -53.90
CA ILE A 8 39.13 -53.10 -54.26
C ILE A 8 38.37 -52.65 -52.99
N ILE A 9 38.73 -51.50 -52.45
CA ILE A 9 37.98 -50.84 -51.36
C ILE A 9 36.83 -50.03 -51.97
N ALA A 10 35.60 -50.50 -51.81
CA ALA A 10 34.39 -49.75 -52.11
C ALA A 10 34.13 -48.72 -50.99
N ILE A 11 34.35 -47.43 -51.24
CA ILE A 11 33.98 -46.35 -50.37
C ILE A 11 32.47 -46.09 -50.52
N LEU A 12 31.67 -46.56 -49.55
CA LEU A 12 30.27 -46.19 -49.41
C LEU A 12 30.22 -44.74 -48.92
N LEU A 13 29.89 -43.81 -49.80
CA LEU A 13 29.48 -42.43 -49.48
C LEU A 13 28.11 -42.50 -48.79
N THR A 14 28.06 -42.54 -47.48
CA THR A 14 26.85 -42.28 -46.70
C THR A 14 26.65 -40.76 -46.66
N SER A 15 25.76 -40.23 -47.48
CA SER A 15 25.24 -38.87 -47.37
C SER A 15 24.55 -38.74 -45.99
N PRO A 16 24.83 -37.70 -45.20
CA PRO A 16 24.03 -37.47 -44.01
C PRO A 16 22.62 -37.10 -44.49
N GLN A 17 21.65 -37.96 -44.21
CA GLN A 17 20.24 -37.56 -44.30
C GLN A 17 20.04 -36.46 -43.20
N ILE A 18 19.91 -35.22 -43.65
CA ILE A 18 19.35 -34.16 -42.82
C ILE A 18 17.89 -34.56 -42.62
N SER A 19 17.59 -35.23 -41.55
CA SER A 19 16.23 -35.41 -41.08
C SER A 19 15.67 -34.01 -40.79
N SER A 20 14.83 -33.50 -41.67
CA SER A 20 13.94 -32.41 -41.32
C SER A 20 13.06 -32.92 -40.20
N ALA A 21 13.33 -32.46 -38.96
CA ALA A 21 12.44 -32.75 -37.84
C ALA A 21 11.06 -32.17 -38.25
N GLU A 22 10.11 -33.03 -38.62
CA GLU A 22 8.71 -32.66 -38.69
C GLU A 22 8.34 -32.05 -37.35
N SER A 23 7.84 -30.82 -37.34
CA SER A 23 7.34 -30.15 -36.15
C SER A 23 6.11 -30.92 -35.66
N THR A 24 6.34 -31.82 -34.69
CA THR A 24 5.23 -32.56 -34.10
C THR A 24 4.54 -31.66 -33.08
N LEU A 25 3.24 -31.45 -33.25
CA LEU A 25 2.40 -30.73 -32.29
C LEU A 25 2.48 -31.42 -30.92
N PRO A 26 2.50 -30.67 -29.81
CA PRO A 26 2.44 -31.23 -28.47
C PRO A 26 1.21 -32.12 -28.29
N THR A 27 1.39 -33.22 -27.55
CA THR A 27 0.26 -34.08 -27.21
C THR A 27 -0.69 -33.40 -26.23
N LYS A 28 -1.94 -33.87 -26.13
CA LYS A 28 -2.87 -33.36 -25.10
C LYS A 28 -2.30 -33.48 -23.68
N HIS A 29 -1.54 -34.52 -23.41
CA HIS A 29 -0.89 -34.72 -22.12
C HIS A 29 0.23 -33.68 -21.86
N ASP A 30 1.02 -33.32 -22.88
CA ASP A 30 2.04 -32.27 -22.75
C ASP A 30 1.41 -30.90 -22.52
N ILE A 31 0.31 -30.59 -23.21
CA ILE A 31 -0.45 -29.37 -23.03
C ILE A 31 -1.04 -29.31 -21.61
N GLN A 32 -1.67 -30.38 -21.15
CA GLN A 32 -2.23 -30.46 -19.81
C GLN A 32 -1.16 -30.20 -18.74
N ARG A 33 -0.01 -30.90 -18.81
CA ARG A 33 1.09 -30.72 -17.87
C ARG A 33 1.68 -29.30 -17.93
N ALA A 34 1.86 -28.73 -19.10
CA ALA A 34 2.39 -27.38 -19.26
C ALA A 34 1.41 -26.32 -18.76
N SER A 35 0.09 -26.54 -18.91
CA SER A 35 -0.95 -25.62 -18.43
C SER A 35 -1.04 -25.54 -16.91
N GLU A 36 -0.52 -26.53 -16.19
CA GLU A 36 -0.46 -26.59 -14.72
C GLU A 36 0.77 -25.87 -14.16
N SER A 37 1.69 -25.37 -15.01
CA SER A 37 2.87 -24.65 -14.55
C SER A 37 2.48 -23.32 -13.88
N PRO A 38 3.15 -22.91 -12.79
CA PRO A 38 2.89 -21.64 -12.12
C PRO A 38 3.00 -20.42 -13.07
N GLN A 39 3.96 -20.45 -14.01
CA GLN A 39 4.14 -19.35 -14.95
C GLN A 39 2.96 -19.22 -15.92
N TRP A 40 2.48 -20.33 -16.51
CA TRP A 40 1.33 -20.27 -17.41
C TRP A 40 0.07 -19.82 -16.66
N GLN A 41 -0.17 -20.39 -15.48
CA GLN A 41 -1.24 -19.95 -14.60
C GLN A 41 -1.12 -18.46 -14.27
N GLY A 42 0.09 -17.99 -13.95
CA GLY A 42 0.37 -16.58 -13.69
C GLY A 42 0.13 -15.67 -14.89
N LEU A 43 0.58 -16.05 -16.09
CA LEU A 43 0.32 -15.29 -17.34
C LEU A 43 -1.16 -15.19 -17.66
N LEU A 44 -1.96 -16.16 -17.28
CA LEU A 44 -3.42 -16.14 -17.41
C LEU A 44 -4.13 -15.57 -16.18
N GLN A 45 -3.41 -15.12 -15.14
CA GLN A 45 -3.98 -14.58 -13.91
C GLN A 45 -4.84 -15.58 -13.13
N PHE A 46 -4.50 -16.87 -13.14
CA PHE A 46 -5.13 -17.91 -12.33
C PHE A 46 -4.48 -17.96 -10.94
N PHE A 47 -4.92 -17.10 -10.04
CA PHE A 47 -4.47 -17.06 -8.66
C PHE A 47 -5.62 -17.36 -7.71
N LYS A 48 -5.34 -18.10 -6.63
CA LYS A 48 -6.34 -18.47 -5.64
C LYS A 48 -6.52 -17.34 -4.65
N THR A 49 -7.74 -16.82 -4.52
CA THR A 49 -8.16 -15.89 -3.48
C THR A 49 -9.26 -16.48 -2.62
N GLY A 50 -9.47 -15.91 -1.42
CA GLY A 50 -10.46 -16.38 -0.47
C GLY A 50 -10.23 -17.82 -0.03
N PHE A 51 -11.30 -18.62 0.03
CA PHE A 51 -11.23 -20.03 0.42
C PHE A 51 -10.72 -20.98 -0.69
N GLY A 52 -10.19 -20.44 -1.79
CA GLY A 52 -9.68 -21.26 -2.89
C GLY A 52 -10.76 -22.00 -3.70
N ILE A 53 -12.00 -21.50 -3.67
CA ILE A 53 -13.18 -22.16 -4.25
C ILE A 53 -13.25 -21.95 -5.77
N THR A 54 -12.68 -20.86 -6.30
CA THR A 54 -12.71 -20.53 -7.73
C THR A 54 -11.40 -20.91 -8.41
N ASN A 55 -11.51 -21.73 -9.45
CA ASN A 55 -10.38 -22.11 -10.31
C ASN A 55 -10.50 -21.38 -11.67
N THR A 56 -10.75 -20.07 -11.61
CA THR A 56 -10.93 -19.21 -12.78
C THR A 56 -9.89 -18.08 -12.77
N SER A 57 -9.61 -17.53 -13.95
CA SER A 57 -8.77 -16.34 -14.05
C SER A 57 -9.42 -15.14 -13.34
N GLN A 58 -8.59 -14.27 -12.81
CA GLN A 58 -8.99 -12.99 -12.23
C GLN A 58 -9.03 -11.84 -13.27
N ALA A 59 -8.76 -12.14 -14.54
CA ALA A 59 -8.90 -11.18 -15.63
C ALA A 59 -10.35 -11.20 -16.14
N ASP A 60 -11.07 -10.08 -16.02
CA ASP A 60 -12.51 -10.02 -16.29
C ASP A 60 -12.84 -9.84 -17.79
N ASP A 61 -11.88 -9.37 -18.58
CA ASP A 61 -12.09 -9.15 -20.00
C ASP A 61 -12.05 -10.45 -20.80
N ALA A 62 -13.17 -10.79 -21.46
CA ALA A 62 -13.22 -11.93 -22.39
C ALA A 62 -12.17 -11.82 -23.52
N ALA A 63 -11.82 -10.60 -23.92
CA ALA A 63 -10.78 -10.35 -24.91
C ALA A 63 -9.36 -10.71 -24.47
N PHE A 64 -9.15 -10.96 -23.16
CA PHE A 64 -7.86 -11.44 -22.63
C PHE A 64 -7.59 -12.91 -23.00
N PHE A 65 -8.59 -13.63 -23.48
CA PHE A 65 -8.51 -15.04 -23.86
C PHE A 65 -8.76 -15.24 -25.35
N ILE A 66 -8.17 -16.30 -25.89
CA ILE A 66 -8.39 -16.77 -27.27
C ILE A 66 -9.49 -17.84 -27.26
N SER A 67 -9.41 -18.78 -26.30
CA SER A 67 -10.46 -19.78 -26.13
C SER A 67 -11.69 -19.19 -25.43
N PRO A 68 -12.92 -19.47 -25.90
CA PRO A 68 -14.12 -19.11 -25.16
C PRO A 68 -14.17 -19.68 -23.73
N GLN A 69 -13.40 -20.74 -23.45
CA GLN A 69 -13.28 -21.36 -22.13
C GLN A 69 -12.00 -20.95 -21.41
N GLY A 70 -11.16 -20.09 -22.00
CA GLY A 70 -9.85 -19.70 -21.47
C GLY A 70 -9.91 -19.10 -20.05
N HIS A 71 -10.96 -18.35 -19.74
CA HIS A 71 -11.19 -17.80 -18.40
C HIS A 71 -11.34 -18.89 -17.30
N ALA A 72 -11.85 -20.07 -17.64
CA ALA A 72 -12.09 -21.16 -16.69
C ALA A 72 -11.14 -22.36 -16.88
N ASN A 73 -10.41 -22.42 -17.99
CA ASN A 73 -9.59 -23.58 -18.35
C ASN A 73 -8.28 -23.15 -19.03
N ALA A 74 -7.21 -23.16 -18.26
CA ALA A 74 -5.88 -22.79 -18.72
C ALA A 74 -5.31 -23.72 -19.80
N ALA A 75 -5.73 -25.00 -19.82
CA ALA A 75 -5.29 -25.96 -20.85
C ALA A 75 -5.98 -25.71 -22.20
N GLU A 76 -7.26 -25.32 -22.20
CA GLU A 76 -7.98 -24.94 -23.42
C GLU A 76 -7.41 -23.65 -24.02
N GLU A 77 -7.04 -22.68 -23.18
CA GLU A 77 -6.36 -21.47 -23.64
C GLU A 77 -5.01 -21.78 -24.26
N LEU A 78 -4.18 -22.60 -23.59
CA LEU A 78 -2.88 -23.03 -24.12
C LEU A 78 -3.04 -23.78 -25.45
N SER A 79 -4.01 -24.66 -25.54
CA SER A 79 -4.30 -25.42 -26.77
C SER A 79 -4.71 -24.49 -27.93
N ALA A 80 -5.56 -23.50 -27.65
CA ALA A 80 -5.99 -22.52 -28.64
C ALA A 80 -4.82 -21.66 -29.15
N GLU A 81 -3.95 -21.18 -28.26
CA GLU A 81 -2.77 -20.40 -28.64
C GLU A 81 -1.74 -21.24 -29.40
N ILE A 82 -1.47 -22.48 -28.99
CA ILE A 82 -0.57 -23.40 -29.73
C ILE A 82 -1.11 -23.65 -31.14
N ASN A 83 -2.42 -23.84 -31.33
CA ASN A 83 -3.01 -24.04 -32.62
C ASN A 83 -2.75 -22.84 -33.59
N ILE A 84 -2.85 -21.63 -33.06
CA ILE A 84 -2.56 -20.41 -33.84
C ILE A 84 -1.05 -20.30 -34.12
N PHE A 85 -0.21 -20.47 -33.09
CA PHE A 85 1.24 -20.22 -33.15
C PHE A 85 2.03 -21.32 -33.85
N SER A 86 1.46 -22.53 -34.02
CA SER A 86 2.09 -23.61 -34.75
C SER A 86 2.10 -23.39 -36.29
N ASN A 87 1.29 -22.47 -36.78
CA ASN A 87 1.17 -22.19 -38.23
C ASN A 87 1.29 -20.68 -38.51
N SER A 88 2.46 -20.25 -38.96
CA SER A 88 2.71 -18.83 -39.32
C SER A 88 1.82 -18.26 -40.42
N ALA A 89 1.13 -19.13 -41.19
CA ALA A 89 0.13 -18.74 -42.20
C ALA A 89 -1.30 -18.61 -41.61
N HIS A 90 -1.49 -18.91 -40.33
CA HIS A 90 -2.78 -18.74 -39.67
C HIS A 90 -3.21 -17.26 -39.70
N PRO A 91 -4.47 -16.93 -40.09
CA PRO A 91 -4.92 -15.53 -40.20
C PRO A 91 -4.71 -14.69 -38.97
N GLU A 92 -4.85 -15.29 -37.77
CA GLU A 92 -4.72 -14.62 -36.47
C GLU A 92 -3.29 -14.65 -35.90
N TYR A 93 -2.34 -15.32 -36.55
CA TYR A 93 -0.98 -15.49 -36.01
C TYR A 93 -0.35 -14.16 -35.59
N LYS A 94 -0.30 -13.20 -36.49
CA LYS A 94 0.34 -11.90 -36.23
C LYS A 94 -0.41 -11.12 -35.18
N ILE A 95 -1.74 -11.07 -35.25
CA ILE A 95 -2.58 -10.30 -34.32
C ILE A 95 -2.42 -10.84 -32.89
N THR A 96 -2.52 -12.16 -32.73
CA THR A 96 -2.42 -12.84 -31.43
C THR A 96 -1.02 -12.73 -30.87
N ALA A 97 0.03 -12.98 -31.64
CA ALA A 97 1.42 -12.86 -31.20
C ALA A 97 1.77 -11.43 -30.73
N CYS A 98 1.29 -10.41 -31.46
CA CYS A 98 1.52 -9.01 -31.13
C CYS A 98 0.69 -8.56 -29.89
N LYS A 99 -0.45 -9.19 -29.65
CA LYS A 99 -1.30 -8.93 -28.49
C LYS A 99 -0.77 -9.61 -27.24
N PHE A 100 -0.27 -10.85 -27.35
CA PHE A 100 0.18 -11.68 -26.25
C PHE A 100 1.66 -12.11 -26.35
N PRO A 101 2.61 -11.17 -26.37
CA PRO A 101 4.02 -11.49 -26.56
C PRO A 101 4.63 -12.27 -25.38
N ALA A 102 4.16 -12.12 -24.14
CA ALA A 102 4.67 -12.88 -23.00
C ALA A 102 4.27 -14.35 -23.10
N ARG A 103 3.02 -14.64 -23.46
CA ARG A 103 2.52 -15.99 -23.70
C ARG A 103 3.20 -16.63 -24.90
N PHE A 104 3.39 -15.87 -26.00
CA PHE A 104 4.12 -16.33 -27.19
C PHE A 104 5.53 -16.80 -26.83
N PHE A 105 6.31 -15.96 -26.12
CA PHE A 105 7.68 -16.32 -25.73
C PHE A 105 7.73 -17.48 -24.73
N TRP A 106 6.77 -17.56 -23.81
CA TRP A 106 6.68 -18.69 -22.91
C TRP A 106 6.39 -20.00 -23.65
N ILE A 107 5.41 -20.02 -24.57
CA ILE A 107 5.09 -21.21 -25.41
C ILE A 107 6.29 -21.60 -26.26
N GLN A 108 7.01 -20.63 -26.85
CA GLN A 108 8.22 -20.89 -27.64
C GLN A 108 9.30 -21.58 -26.81
N GLN A 109 9.45 -21.24 -25.53
CA GLN A 109 10.41 -21.89 -24.61
C GLN A 109 9.96 -23.28 -24.19
N GLN A 110 8.67 -23.48 -23.92
CA GLN A 110 8.13 -24.77 -23.50
C GLN A 110 8.07 -25.78 -24.65
N PHE A 111 7.84 -25.32 -25.88
CA PHE A 111 7.65 -26.16 -27.06
C PHE A 111 8.58 -25.73 -28.21
N PRO A 112 9.91 -25.86 -28.06
CA PRO A 112 10.88 -25.39 -29.08
C PRO A 112 10.72 -26.11 -30.42
N GLN A 113 10.13 -27.33 -30.43
CA GLN A 113 9.82 -28.09 -31.64
C GLN A 113 8.83 -27.36 -32.59
N LEU A 114 8.03 -26.41 -32.08
CA LEU A 114 7.10 -25.62 -32.90
C LEU A 114 7.80 -24.60 -33.80
N GLN A 115 9.09 -24.31 -33.58
CA GLN A 115 9.93 -23.39 -34.37
C GLN A 115 9.26 -22.02 -34.61
N MET A 116 8.51 -21.52 -33.62
CA MET A 116 7.77 -20.27 -33.70
C MET A 116 8.71 -19.07 -33.93
N LYS A 117 8.28 -18.11 -34.75
CA LYS A 117 9.02 -16.86 -34.99
C LYS A 117 8.14 -15.66 -34.70
N MET A 118 8.58 -14.78 -33.78
CA MET A 118 7.85 -13.55 -33.48
C MET A 118 7.69 -12.70 -34.73
N PRO A 119 6.47 -12.34 -35.16
CA PRO A 119 6.25 -11.44 -36.28
C PRO A 119 6.66 -10.01 -35.90
N SER A 120 6.80 -9.14 -36.92
CA SER A 120 6.99 -7.70 -36.65
C SER A 120 5.71 -7.11 -36.01
N CYS A 121 5.87 -6.52 -34.84
CA CYS A 121 4.84 -5.91 -34.00
C CYS A 121 5.20 -4.44 -33.70
N PRO A 122 5.03 -3.50 -34.63
CA PRO A 122 5.55 -2.15 -34.50
C PRO A 122 5.15 -1.42 -33.22
N GLU A 123 3.89 -1.55 -32.78
CA GLU A 123 3.39 -0.91 -31.56
C GLU A 123 4.04 -1.49 -30.29
N PHE A 124 4.20 -2.81 -30.24
CA PHE A 124 4.88 -3.46 -29.12
C PHE A 124 6.39 -3.15 -29.14
N GLU A 125 7.03 -3.17 -30.30
CA GLU A 125 8.43 -2.81 -30.47
C GLU A 125 8.70 -1.36 -30.03
N GLU A 126 7.82 -0.41 -30.39
CA GLU A 126 7.88 0.97 -29.93
C GLU A 126 7.72 1.06 -28.43
N PHE A 127 6.73 0.38 -27.85
CA PHE A 127 6.53 0.32 -26.40
C PHE A 127 7.77 -0.21 -25.69
N GLN A 128 8.33 -1.32 -26.14
CA GLN A 128 9.54 -1.92 -25.57
C GLN A 128 10.75 -0.98 -25.68
N SER A 129 10.94 -0.32 -26.81
CA SER A 129 12.04 0.63 -27.03
C SER A 129 11.93 1.87 -26.17
N ARG A 130 10.71 2.36 -25.92
CA ARG A 130 10.42 3.51 -25.04
C ARG A 130 10.77 3.20 -23.60
N ILE A 131 10.46 2.00 -23.11
CA ILE A 131 10.76 1.58 -21.73
C ILE A 131 12.26 1.33 -21.57
N ASN A 132 12.90 0.60 -22.50
CA ASN A 132 14.33 0.26 -22.54
C ASN A 132 14.90 -0.06 -21.14
N ILE A 133 14.28 -1.04 -20.47
CA ILE A 133 14.49 -1.33 -19.03
C ILE A 133 15.91 -1.80 -18.71
N LYS A 134 16.45 -1.30 -17.59
CA LYS A 134 17.71 -1.74 -16.97
C LYS A 134 17.49 -2.37 -15.59
N ASP A 135 16.74 -1.69 -14.74
CA ASP A 135 16.46 -2.09 -13.37
C ASP A 135 14.97 -1.86 -13.05
N THR A 136 14.41 -2.68 -12.18
CA THR A 136 13.05 -2.52 -11.66
C THR A 136 13.10 -2.18 -10.18
N TYR A 137 12.30 -1.19 -9.77
CA TYR A 137 12.13 -0.81 -8.38
C TYR A 137 10.65 -0.98 -7.99
N LEU A 138 10.41 -1.64 -6.85
CA LEU A 138 9.14 -1.50 -6.16
C LEU A 138 9.15 -0.15 -5.45
N VAL A 139 8.16 0.67 -5.69
CA VAL A 139 8.02 2.00 -5.09
C VAL A 139 6.85 1.97 -4.13
N PHE A 140 7.10 2.43 -2.91
CA PHE A 140 6.13 2.42 -1.83
C PHE A 140 5.97 3.84 -1.23
N PRO A 141 4.94 4.60 -1.63
CA PRO A 141 4.46 5.75 -0.87
C PRO A 141 3.81 5.27 0.44
N VAL A 142 4.30 5.76 1.58
CA VAL A 142 3.84 5.34 2.91
C VAL A 142 2.34 5.57 3.13
N ALA A 143 1.79 4.98 4.18
CA ALA A 143 0.37 5.06 4.55
C ALA A 143 -0.18 6.49 4.54
N TYR A 144 -1.41 6.66 4.00
CA TYR A 144 -2.11 7.93 3.91
C TYR A 144 -3.55 7.79 4.37
N LEU A 145 -3.82 8.12 5.64
CA LEU A 145 -5.11 7.88 6.27
C LEU A 145 -6.27 8.70 5.69
N ASN A 146 -5.97 9.80 4.96
CA ASN A 146 -7.00 10.64 4.34
C ASN A 146 -7.55 10.10 3.01
N SER A 147 -7.15 8.88 2.60
CA SER A 147 -7.67 8.21 1.40
C SER A 147 -7.90 6.72 1.69
N PRO A 148 -9.15 6.21 1.57
CA PRO A 148 -9.47 4.81 1.86
C PRO A 148 -8.64 3.80 1.06
N SER A 149 -8.39 4.07 -0.21
CA SER A 149 -7.59 3.19 -1.08
C SER A 149 -6.08 3.24 -0.82
N SER A 150 -5.62 4.17 0.03
CA SER A 150 -4.19 4.39 0.31
C SER A 150 -3.87 4.38 1.80
N MET A 151 -4.83 4.01 2.66
CA MET A 151 -4.64 4.06 4.12
C MET A 151 -3.54 3.11 4.62
N PHE A 152 -3.26 2.03 3.90
CA PHE A 152 -2.16 1.10 4.18
C PHE A 152 -0.86 1.41 3.42
N GLY A 153 -0.83 2.50 2.66
CA GLY A 153 0.20 2.76 1.67
C GLY A 153 -0.27 2.42 0.26
N HIS A 154 0.63 2.56 -0.68
CA HIS A 154 0.40 2.19 -2.08
C HIS A 154 1.66 1.56 -2.65
N THR A 155 1.55 0.72 -3.68
CA THR A 155 2.71 0.20 -4.39
C THR A 155 2.56 0.38 -5.89
N PHE A 156 3.69 0.61 -6.55
CA PHE A 156 3.81 0.59 -8.01
C PHE A 156 5.24 0.27 -8.41
N LEU A 157 5.48 -0.10 -9.67
CA LEU A 157 6.83 -0.35 -10.15
C LEU A 157 7.38 0.88 -10.86
N ARG A 158 8.67 1.17 -10.64
CA ARG A 158 9.45 2.09 -11.46
C ARG A 158 10.39 1.29 -12.34
N LEU A 159 10.28 1.47 -13.63
CA LEU A 159 11.11 0.86 -14.66
C LEU A 159 12.21 1.85 -15.04
N LYS A 160 13.43 1.62 -14.53
CA LYS A 160 14.59 2.46 -14.84
C LYS A 160 15.10 2.14 -16.24
N ALA A 161 15.16 3.16 -17.09
CA ALA A 161 15.70 3.03 -18.44
C ALA A 161 17.24 2.95 -18.46
N LYS A 162 17.81 2.28 -19.47
CA LYS A 162 19.27 2.13 -19.65
C LYS A 162 19.97 3.44 -19.95
N ASP A 163 19.34 4.30 -20.71
CA ASP A 163 19.90 5.51 -21.32
C ASP A 163 19.48 6.81 -20.64
N LYS A 164 18.73 6.74 -19.53
CA LYS A 164 18.29 7.92 -18.78
C LYS A 164 19.02 8.04 -17.45
N ASN A 165 19.68 9.19 -17.24
CA ASN A 165 20.37 9.49 -15.98
C ASN A 165 19.45 10.15 -14.95
N ASN A 166 18.34 10.76 -15.39
CA ASN A 166 17.37 11.38 -14.49
C ASN A 166 16.24 10.40 -14.15
N PRO A 167 16.11 9.96 -12.89
CA PRO A 167 15.05 9.03 -12.48
C PRO A 167 13.62 9.49 -12.80
N LEU A 168 13.38 10.80 -12.81
CA LEU A 168 12.06 11.38 -13.10
C LEU A 168 11.57 11.12 -14.55
N LEU A 169 12.49 10.75 -15.43
CA LEU A 169 12.19 10.42 -16.82
C LEU A 169 11.91 8.91 -17.04
N ASP A 170 12.02 8.09 -15.99
CA ASP A 170 11.66 6.69 -15.99
C ASP A 170 10.14 6.50 -16.15
N TYR A 171 9.68 5.27 -16.32
CA TYR A 171 8.26 4.93 -16.34
C TYR A 171 7.81 4.29 -15.04
N ALA A 172 6.58 4.57 -14.66
CA ALA A 172 5.88 3.90 -13.56
C ALA A 172 4.80 2.96 -14.13
N VAL A 173 4.77 1.73 -13.64
CA VAL A 173 3.66 0.78 -13.86
C VAL A 173 2.82 0.79 -12.61
N ASN A 174 1.60 1.25 -12.75
CA ASN A 174 0.67 1.44 -11.65
C ASN A 174 -0.62 0.66 -11.90
N PHE A 175 -1.16 0.05 -10.85
CA PHE A 175 -2.50 -0.53 -10.85
C PHE A 175 -3.39 0.25 -9.90
N ALA A 176 -4.54 0.68 -10.35
CA ALA A 176 -5.46 1.49 -9.55
C ALA A 176 -6.91 1.26 -9.98
N ALA A 177 -7.84 1.55 -9.06
CA ALA A 177 -9.26 1.64 -9.36
C ALA A 177 -9.54 2.77 -10.37
N ASP A 178 -10.38 2.49 -11.35
CA ASP A 178 -10.92 3.47 -12.30
C ASP A 178 -12.20 4.05 -11.71
N ALA A 179 -12.05 4.93 -10.73
CA ALA A 179 -13.14 5.58 -9.98
C ALA A 179 -13.32 7.03 -10.43
N ASP A 180 -14.56 7.53 -10.37
CA ASP A 180 -14.85 8.94 -10.64
C ASP A 180 -14.27 9.83 -9.52
N PRO A 181 -13.37 10.79 -9.82
CA PRO A 181 -12.79 11.68 -8.83
C PRO A 181 -13.82 12.59 -8.10
N SER A 182 -15.03 12.74 -8.62
CA SER A 182 -16.12 13.51 -8.03
C SER A 182 -16.98 12.73 -7.04
N GLU A 183 -16.79 11.41 -6.94
CA GLU A 183 -17.57 10.54 -6.05
C GLU A 183 -17.30 10.88 -4.58
N ASN A 184 -18.34 10.86 -3.75
CA ASN A 184 -18.17 11.12 -2.32
C ASN A 184 -17.42 9.98 -1.63
N MET A 185 -16.68 10.30 -0.56
CA MET A 185 -15.78 9.39 0.14
C MET A 185 -16.49 8.14 0.68
N LEU A 186 -17.73 8.26 1.15
CA LEU A 186 -18.47 7.11 1.71
C LEU A 186 -18.83 6.10 0.63
N THR A 187 -19.42 6.56 -0.48
CA THR A 187 -19.73 5.70 -1.63
C THR A 187 -18.47 5.06 -2.20
N TYR A 188 -17.39 5.86 -2.35
CA TYR A 188 -16.09 5.37 -2.78
C TYR A 188 -15.57 4.25 -1.87
N SER A 189 -15.66 4.42 -0.54
CA SER A 189 -15.21 3.40 0.41
C SER A 189 -16.04 2.11 0.32
N ILE A 190 -17.38 2.21 0.31
CA ILE A 190 -18.28 1.05 0.25
C ILE A 190 -18.06 0.27 -1.05
N ARG A 191 -18.05 0.96 -2.19
CA ARG A 191 -17.82 0.31 -3.49
C ARG A 191 -16.44 -0.31 -3.59
N GLY A 192 -15.41 0.38 -3.09
CA GLY A 192 -14.05 -0.14 -3.08
C GLY A 192 -13.85 -1.37 -2.18
N LEU A 193 -14.58 -1.46 -1.07
CA LEU A 193 -14.59 -2.66 -0.23
C LEU A 193 -15.35 -3.83 -0.87
N ALA A 194 -16.39 -3.53 -1.67
CA ALA A 194 -17.26 -4.52 -2.32
C ALA A 194 -16.80 -4.92 -3.74
N GLY A 195 -15.67 -4.42 -4.26
CA GLY A 195 -15.20 -4.72 -5.62
C GLY A 195 -15.95 -3.97 -6.73
N GLY A 196 -16.57 -2.83 -6.40
CA GLY A 196 -17.42 -2.08 -7.32
C GLY A 196 -16.67 -1.18 -8.33
N TYR A 197 -15.36 -1.30 -8.47
CA TYR A 197 -14.55 -0.55 -9.44
C TYR A 197 -13.73 -1.48 -10.32
N PRO A 198 -13.65 -1.21 -11.63
CA PRO A 198 -12.64 -1.85 -12.46
C PRO A 198 -11.25 -1.34 -12.10
N GLY A 199 -10.30 -2.24 -11.92
CA GLY A 199 -8.89 -1.95 -11.75
C GLY A 199 -8.14 -2.10 -13.06
N LYS A 200 -7.18 -1.20 -13.32
CA LYS A 200 -6.41 -1.19 -14.58
C LYS A 200 -4.93 -0.96 -14.33
N PHE A 201 -4.12 -1.67 -15.12
CA PHE A 201 -2.70 -1.33 -15.24
C PHE A 201 -2.51 -0.10 -16.13
N SER A 202 -1.67 0.81 -15.69
CA SER A 202 -1.27 1.99 -16.48
C SER A 202 0.25 2.16 -16.47
N VAL A 203 0.78 2.65 -17.59
CA VAL A 203 2.21 2.97 -17.73
C VAL A 203 2.34 4.45 -17.99
N VAL A 204 2.85 5.17 -16.99
CA VAL A 204 2.92 6.64 -16.98
C VAL A 204 4.34 7.12 -16.68
N PRO A 205 4.72 8.35 -17.04
CA PRO A 205 6.01 8.92 -16.61
C PRO A 205 6.13 8.96 -15.09
N TYR A 206 7.28 8.54 -14.54
CA TYR A 206 7.48 8.43 -13.09
C TYR A 206 7.31 9.76 -12.35
N TYR A 207 7.69 10.89 -12.96
CA TYR A 207 7.52 12.22 -12.35
C TYR A 207 6.05 12.54 -11.98
N THR A 208 5.08 11.98 -12.71
CA THR A 208 3.65 12.20 -12.42
C THR A 208 3.28 11.59 -11.07
N LYS A 209 3.80 10.40 -10.76
CA LYS A 209 3.59 9.72 -9.49
C LYS A 209 4.34 10.40 -8.34
N ILE A 210 5.54 10.91 -8.58
CA ILE A 210 6.23 11.74 -7.59
C ILE A 210 5.44 13.01 -7.26
N LYS A 211 4.88 13.69 -8.29
CA LYS A 211 4.03 14.86 -8.07
C LYS A 211 2.79 14.52 -7.24
N GLU A 212 2.13 13.42 -7.55
CA GLU A 212 0.94 12.94 -6.85
C GLU A 212 1.26 12.65 -5.37
N TYR A 213 2.19 11.73 -5.11
CA TYR A 213 2.42 11.24 -3.75
C TYR A 213 3.26 12.18 -2.88
N SER A 214 4.37 12.71 -3.41
CA SER A 214 5.32 13.47 -2.60
C SER A 214 4.90 14.93 -2.39
N TYR A 215 4.22 15.53 -3.39
CA TYR A 215 3.83 16.95 -3.32
C TYR A 215 2.35 17.14 -2.95
N LEU A 216 1.42 16.41 -3.59
CA LEU A 216 -0.01 16.59 -3.35
C LEU A 216 -0.44 15.87 -2.07
N ASP A 217 -0.09 14.60 -1.91
CA ASP A 217 -0.46 13.80 -0.74
C ASP A 217 0.49 13.98 0.43
N SER A 218 1.67 14.53 0.19
CA SER A 218 2.71 14.74 1.22
C SER A 218 3.18 13.43 1.87
N ARG A 219 3.37 12.39 1.07
CA ARG A 219 3.80 11.04 1.49
C ARG A 219 5.28 10.85 1.24
N ASP A 220 5.97 10.30 2.19
CA ASP A 220 7.34 9.80 2.00
C ASP A 220 7.31 8.57 1.08
N ILE A 221 8.41 8.34 0.35
CA ILE A 221 8.48 7.26 -0.63
C ILE A 221 9.72 6.43 -0.38
N TRP A 222 9.54 5.11 -0.34
CA TRP A 222 10.63 4.14 -0.39
C TRP A 222 10.72 3.51 -1.78
N GLU A 223 11.93 3.32 -2.27
CA GLU A 223 12.21 2.66 -3.56
C GLU A 223 13.12 1.47 -3.30
N TYR A 224 12.63 0.25 -3.57
CA TYR A 224 13.32 -1.03 -3.35
C TYR A 224 13.74 -1.61 -4.69
N LYS A 225 15.04 -1.70 -4.96
CA LYS A 225 15.55 -2.29 -6.20
C LYS A 225 15.41 -3.81 -6.15
N LEU A 226 14.53 -4.37 -7.01
CA LEU A 226 14.27 -5.80 -7.09
C LEU A 226 15.45 -6.54 -7.75
N ASN A 227 15.78 -7.73 -7.25
CA ASN A 227 16.79 -8.61 -7.83
C ASN A 227 16.22 -9.49 -8.95
N LEU A 228 15.63 -8.86 -9.98
CA LEU A 228 15.14 -9.55 -11.16
C LEU A 228 16.26 -9.75 -12.18
N THR A 229 16.29 -10.91 -12.84
CA THR A 229 17.18 -11.17 -13.97
C THR A 229 16.78 -10.37 -15.19
N THR A 230 17.66 -10.32 -16.20
CA THR A 230 17.35 -9.63 -17.47
C THR A 230 16.16 -10.28 -18.18
N GLU A 231 16.07 -11.61 -18.14
CA GLU A 231 15.00 -12.41 -18.73
C GLU A 231 13.65 -12.15 -18.03
N GLU A 232 13.64 -12.16 -16.69
CA GLU A 232 12.44 -11.84 -15.90
C GLU A 232 11.95 -10.40 -16.18
N GLN A 233 12.87 -9.42 -16.28
CA GLN A 233 12.53 -8.05 -16.64
C GLN A 233 11.98 -7.94 -18.06
N ALA A 234 12.55 -8.67 -19.02
CA ALA A 234 12.05 -8.69 -20.39
C ALA A 234 10.65 -9.33 -20.44
N GLN A 235 10.43 -10.43 -19.74
CA GLN A 235 9.13 -11.10 -19.65
C GLN A 235 8.08 -10.22 -18.97
N MET A 236 8.47 -9.49 -17.92
CA MET A 236 7.61 -8.52 -17.25
C MET A 236 7.15 -7.40 -18.19
N VAL A 237 8.03 -6.84 -19.01
CA VAL A 237 7.65 -5.81 -20.00
C VAL A 237 6.66 -6.35 -21.03
N ARG A 238 6.85 -7.61 -21.49
CA ARG A 238 5.90 -8.29 -22.39
C ARG A 238 4.53 -8.46 -21.71
N HIS A 239 4.52 -8.92 -20.46
CA HIS A 239 3.27 -9.17 -19.75
C HIS A 239 2.54 -7.88 -19.35
N ILE A 240 3.24 -6.80 -19.01
CA ILE A 240 2.64 -5.47 -18.83
C ILE A 240 1.93 -5.01 -20.11
N TRP A 241 2.50 -5.30 -21.29
CA TRP A 241 1.86 -5.00 -22.55
C TRP A 241 0.52 -5.74 -22.72
N GLU A 242 0.44 -6.99 -22.32
CA GLU A 242 -0.79 -7.80 -22.34
C GLU A 242 -1.85 -7.27 -21.37
N LEU A 243 -1.42 -6.88 -20.15
CA LEU A 243 -2.31 -6.46 -19.05
C LEU A 243 -2.83 -5.02 -19.19
N LYS A 244 -2.15 -4.14 -19.95
CA LYS A 244 -2.49 -2.70 -19.98
C LYS A 244 -3.91 -2.37 -20.45
N ASN A 245 -4.55 -3.28 -21.17
CA ASN A 245 -5.90 -3.12 -21.71
C ASN A 245 -6.90 -4.10 -21.07
N THR A 246 -6.51 -4.76 -19.98
CA THR A 246 -7.33 -5.76 -19.28
C THR A 246 -7.88 -5.16 -18.00
N ASN A 247 -9.17 -5.38 -17.76
CA ASN A 247 -9.84 -4.98 -16.53
C ASN A 247 -9.80 -6.13 -15.52
N PHE A 248 -9.81 -5.73 -14.24
CA PHE A 248 -9.88 -6.60 -13.08
C PHE A 248 -10.84 -5.99 -12.07
N ASP A 249 -11.48 -6.78 -11.24
CA ASP A 249 -12.14 -6.25 -10.07
C ASP A 249 -11.10 -5.66 -9.09
N TYR A 250 -11.42 -4.51 -8.50
CA TYR A 250 -10.57 -3.85 -7.52
C TYR A 250 -11.19 -3.86 -6.13
N TYR A 251 -10.57 -4.57 -5.21
CA TYR A 251 -10.93 -4.62 -3.79
C TYR A 251 -9.87 -3.92 -2.95
N PHE A 252 -10.26 -2.95 -2.12
CA PHE A 252 -9.30 -2.18 -1.30
C PHE A 252 -8.45 -3.05 -0.37
N LEU A 253 -8.98 -4.18 0.11
CA LEU A 253 -8.33 -5.01 1.11
C LEU A 253 -7.61 -6.24 0.54
N SER A 254 -8.08 -6.81 -0.56
CA SER A 254 -7.55 -8.06 -1.11
C SER A 254 -6.88 -7.87 -2.46
N GLU A 255 -7.62 -7.60 -3.51
CA GLU A 255 -7.13 -7.50 -4.90
C GLU A 255 -6.81 -6.04 -5.26
N ASN A 256 -5.97 -5.43 -4.45
CA ASN A 256 -5.52 -4.04 -4.57
C ASN A 256 -4.24 -3.90 -5.42
N CYS A 257 -3.68 -2.70 -5.43
CA CYS A 257 -2.45 -2.40 -6.16
C CYS A 257 -1.29 -3.34 -5.82
N SER A 258 -1.08 -3.65 -4.53
CA SER A 258 0.02 -4.51 -4.09
C SER A 258 -0.18 -5.94 -4.54
N TYR A 259 -1.40 -6.47 -4.41
CA TYR A 259 -1.73 -7.81 -4.88
C TYR A 259 -1.46 -7.97 -6.38
N ARG A 260 -1.95 -7.04 -7.22
CA ARG A 260 -1.77 -7.12 -8.68
C ARG A 260 -0.31 -6.98 -9.11
N LEU A 261 0.52 -6.26 -8.36
CA LEU A 261 1.95 -6.25 -8.61
C LEU A 261 2.61 -7.58 -8.21
N MET A 262 2.14 -8.21 -7.14
CA MET A 262 2.63 -9.54 -6.75
C MET A 262 2.24 -10.59 -7.80
N THR A 263 1.00 -10.57 -8.33
CA THR A 263 0.59 -11.48 -9.42
C THR A 263 1.41 -11.24 -10.69
N LEU A 264 1.71 -9.97 -11.04
CA LEU A 264 2.59 -9.64 -12.16
C LEU A 264 4.01 -10.22 -11.97
N LEU A 265 4.59 -10.11 -10.77
CA LEU A 265 5.93 -10.62 -10.48
C LEU A 265 5.95 -12.16 -10.45
N ALA A 266 4.93 -12.79 -9.86
CA ALA A 266 4.78 -14.25 -9.85
C ALA A 266 4.59 -14.85 -11.24
N ALA A 267 3.94 -14.13 -12.15
CA ALA A 267 3.78 -14.56 -13.55
C ALA A 267 5.10 -14.62 -14.34
N VAL A 268 6.14 -13.91 -13.89
CA VAL A 268 7.40 -13.76 -14.65
C VAL A 268 8.63 -14.28 -13.93
N SER A 269 8.51 -14.68 -12.67
CA SER A 269 9.62 -15.19 -11.85
C SER A 269 9.18 -16.38 -10.99
N ASP A 270 9.78 -17.52 -11.16
CA ASP A 270 9.54 -18.75 -10.35
C ASP A 270 9.98 -18.59 -8.89
N ARG A 271 10.73 -17.52 -8.61
CA ARG A 271 11.20 -17.20 -7.26
C ARG A 271 10.18 -16.43 -6.45
N VAL A 272 9.10 -15.96 -7.09
CA VAL A 272 8.02 -15.22 -6.43
C VAL A 272 6.80 -16.13 -6.34
N ASP A 273 6.53 -16.64 -5.15
CA ASP A 273 5.39 -17.50 -4.85
C ASP A 273 4.41 -16.77 -3.93
N ILE A 274 3.15 -16.70 -4.34
CA ILE A 274 2.05 -16.08 -3.60
C ILE A 274 0.89 -17.06 -3.37
N SER A 275 1.06 -18.35 -3.65
CA SER A 275 0.00 -19.36 -3.68
C SER A 275 -0.71 -19.53 -2.34
N ASP A 276 0.00 -19.39 -1.21
CA ASP A 276 -0.53 -19.51 0.14
C ASP A 276 -0.72 -18.17 0.85
N GLU A 277 -0.36 -17.08 0.19
CA GLU A 277 -0.42 -15.72 0.72
C GLU A 277 -1.70 -14.99 0.26
N TYR A 278 -2.02 -13.89 0.88
CA TYR A 278 -3.03 -12.91 0.42
C TYR A 278 -4.44 -13.45 0.13
N LYS A 279 -4.85 -14.54 0.80
CA LYS A 279 -6.18 -15.15 0.57
C LYS A 279 -7.34 -14.21 0.92
N PHE A 280 -7.20 -13.39 1.95
CA PHE A 280 -8.27 -12.52 2.46
C PHE A 280 -7.90 -11.04 2.45
N ARG A 281 -6.63 -10.72 2.53
CA ARG A 281 -6.14 -9.34 2.60
C ARG A 281 -4.73 -9.24 2.02
N THR A 282 -4.42 -8.10 1.46
CA THR A 282 -3.09 -7.77 0.95
C THR A 282 -2.67 -6.41 1.47
N ILE A 283 -1.79 -6.40 2.45
CA ILE A 283 -1.24 -5.16 3.01
C ILE A 283 0.08 -4.85 2.31
N PRO A 284 0.29 -3.62 1.79
CA PRO A 284 1.50 -3.27 1.05
C PRO A 284 2.81 -3.57 1.78
N ALA A 285 2.90 -3.31 3.09
CA ALA A 285 4.10 -3.62 3.88
C ALA A 285 4.39 -5.13 3.94
N ASP A 286 3.36 -5.99 3.98
CA ASP A 286 3.52 -7.44 3.98
C ASP A 286 4.04 -7.94 2.62
N THR A 287 3.61 -7.33 1.50
CA THR A 287 4.14 -7.66 0.17
C THR A 287 5.62 -7.31 0.02
N ILE A 288 6.06 -6.21 0.64
CA ILE A 288 7.48 -5.84 0.67
C ILE A 288 8.28 -6.88 1.46
N ARG A 289 7.79 -7.32 2.64
CA ARG A 289 8.44 -8.36 3.46
C ARG A 289 8.59 -9.67 2.69
N LEU A 290 7.54 -10.11 2.01
CA LEU A 290 7.57 -11.33 1.20
C LEU A 290 8.58 -11.24 0.06
N LEU A 291 8.63 -10.14 -0.68
CA LEU A 291 9.61 -9.93 -1.74
C LEU A 291 11.05 -9.87 -1.21
N ASP A 292 11.28 -9.27 -0.04
CA ASP A 292 12.61 -9.26 0.59
C ASP A 292 13.08 -10.68 0.93
N GLN A 293 12.18 -11.54 1.43
CA GLN A 293 12.47 -12.92 1.76
C GLN A 293 12.72 -13.79 0.53
N GLN A 294 11.97 -13.60 -0.56
CA GLN A 294 12.01 -14.48 -1.74
C GLN A 294 13.08 -14.10 -2.75
N ILE A 295 13.19 -12.80 -3.08
CA ILE A 295 14.13 -12.32 -4.11
C ILE A 295 15.15 -11.31 -3.60
N GLY A 296 14.87 -10.66 -2.45
CA GLY A 296 15.70 -9.62 -1.86
C GLY A 296 15.76 -8.32 -2.63
N PHE A 297 16.38 -7.32 -2.00
CA PHE A 297 16.59 -5.99 -2.57
C PHE A 297 18.08 -5.65 -2.66
N SER A 298 18.57 -5.26 -3.85
CA SER A 298 19.98 -4.88 -4.05
C SER A 298 20.29 -3.44 -3.62
N ALA A 299 19.28 -2.59 -3.49
CA ALA A 299 19.40 -1.22 -3.01
C ALA A 299 18.05 -0.71 -2.53
N ILE A 300 18.07 0.12 -1.48
CA ILE A 300 16.88 0.79 -0.94
C ILE A 300 17.15 2.29 -0.90
N LYS A 301 16.20 3.10 -1.34
CA LYS A 301 16.29 4.56 -1.36
C LYS A 301 15.10 5.17 -0.66
N TYR A 302 15.36 6.24 0.07
CA TYR A 302 14.35 7.07 0.72
C TYR A 302 14.21 8.40 0.01
N ARG A 303 12.97 8.84 -0.18
CA ARG A 303 12.61 10.16 -0.68
C ARG A 303 11.62 10.78 0.30
N PRO A 304 12.03 11.80 1.06
CA PRO A 304 11.12 12.52 1.93
C PRO A 304 10.06 13.27 1.12
N SER A 305 8.88 13.41 1.71
CA SER A 305 7.83 14.29 1.21
C SER A 305 8.17 15.76 1.44
N GLN A 306 7.46 16.64 0.76
CA GLN A 306 7.60 18.08 0.98
C GLN A 306 7.30 18.46 2.44
N VAL A 307 6.30 17.82 3.09
CA VAL A 307 5.98 18.07 4.50
C VAL A 307 7.09 17.59 5.43
N THR A 308 7.66 16.43 5.18
CA THR A 308 8.79 15.90 5.98
C THR A 308 10.00 16.82 5.86
N GLU A 309 10.32 17.32 4.67
CA GLU A 309 11.38 18.31 4.48
C GLU A 309 11.11 19.63 5.20
N LEU A 310 9.90 20.19 5.09
CA LEU A 310 9.52 21.41 5.80
C LEU A 310 9.65 21.26 7.31
N ARG A 311 9.13 20.18 7.90
CA ARG A 311 9.22 19.88 9.33
C ARG A 311 10.66 19.71 9.81
N PHE A 312 11.51 19.11 8.99
CA PHE A 312 12.91 18.94 9.32
C PHE A 312 13.67 20.27 9.29
N ARG A 313 13.47 21.05 8.23
CA ARG A 313 14.19 22.33 8.03
C ARG A 313 13.76 23.41 9.01
N GLU A 314 12.47 23.48 9.39
CA GLU A 314 11.99 24.47 10.37
C GLU A 314 12.65 24.31 11.76
N LYS A 315 13.10 23.09 12.15
CA LYS A 315 13.81 22.86 13.41
C LYS A 315 15.13 23.63 13.53
N GLY A 316 15.72 24.05 12.40
CA GLY A 316 16.92 24.86 12.34
C GLY A 316 16.71 26.35 12.63
N PHE A 317 15.46 26.80 12.87
CA PHE A 317 15.12 28.19 13.07
C PHE A 317 14.40 28.43 14.41
N LYS A 318 14.59 29.62 14.98
CA LYS A 318 13.80 30.08 16.13
C LYS A 318 12.36 30.39 15.69
N LYS A 319 11.43 30.33 16.61
CA LYS A 319 10.00 30.63 16.33
C LYS A 319 9.79 32.02 15.69
N GLN A 320 10.59 33.01 16.08
CA GLN A 320 10.52 34.36 15.50
C GLN A 320 10.93 34.35 14.01
N ASP A 321 12.01 33.63 13.66
CA ASP A 321 12.48 33.51 12.28
C ASP A 321 11.45 32.77 11.41
N ILE A 322 10.82 31.72 11.94
CA ILE A 322 9.74 30.99 11.25
C ILE A 322 8.54 31.90 11.00
N ASN A 323 8.15 32.75 11.98
CA ASN A 323 7.07 33.70 11.78
C ASN A 323 7.41 34.71 10.67
N MET A 324 8.66 35.20 10.61
CA MET A 324 9.13 36.08 9.54
C MET A 324 9.11 35.37 8.17
N ILE A 325 9.57 34.11 8.09
CA ILE A 325 9.50 33.29 6.87
C ILE A 325 8.05 33.11 6.42
N LYS A 326 7.17 32.78 7.36
CA LYS A 326 5.73 32.59 7.08
C LYS A 326 5.10 33.87 6.55
N ASP A 327 5.35 35.01 7.21
CA ASP A 327 4.81 36.31 6.80
C ASP A 327 5.34 36.71 5.42
N ALA A 328 6.63 36.53 5.17
CA ALA A 328 7.26 36.79 3.86
C ALA A 328 6.67 35.93 2.71
N VAL A 329 6.05 34.79 3.01
CA VAL A 329 5.39 33.94 2.02
C VAL A 329 3.92 34.30 1.85
N ILE A 330 3.17 34.40 2.95
CA ILE A 330 1.70 34.49 2.93
C ILE A 330 1.23 35.92 2.67
N ASN A 331 1.90 36.93 3.27
CA ASN A 331 1.51 38.31 3.14
C ASN A 331 2.09 38.93 1.86
N PRO A 332 1.27 39.35 0.88
CA PRO A 332 1.76 39.95 -0.37
C PRO A 332 2.53 41.25 -0.17
N GLU A 333 2.24 42.04 0.89
CA GLU A 333 2.87 43.31 1.20
C GLU A 333 4.26 43.14 1.83
N THR A 334 4.57 42.01 2.44
CA THR A 334 5.87 41.78 3.07
C THR A 334 6.94 41.58 2.02
N ASN A 335 8.02 42.38 2.11
CA ASN A 335 9.15 42.24 1.20
C ASN A 335 10.02 41.03 1.58
N PRO A 336 10.16 40.00 0.70
CA PRO A 336 10.92 38.79 1.02
C PRO A 336 12.42 39.03 1.19
N THR A 337 12.95 40.22 0.84
CA THR A 337 14.37 40.59 1.10
C THR A 337 14.68 40.64 2.59
N LEU A 338 13.68 40.79 3.47
CA LEU A 338 13.86 40.71 4.94
C LEU A 338 14.55 39.43 5.39
N LEU A 339 14.34 38.33 4.65
CA LEU A 339 14.93 37.02 4.95
C LEU A 339 16.47 37.02 4.81
N LEU A 340 17.04 37.98 4.07
CA LEU A 340 18.49 38.15 3.94
C LEU A 340 19.15 38.61 5.25
N GLY A 341 18.40 39.20 6.18
CA GLY A 341 18.87 39.59 7.52
C GLY A 341 18.91 38.48 8.56
N LEU A 342 18.40 37.27 8.25
CA LEU A 342 18.45 36.14 9.16
C LEU A 342 19.85 35.54 9.26
N HIS A 343 20.13 34.83 10.37
CA HIS A 343 21.44 34.22 10.60
C HIS A 343 21.88 33.27 9.48
N ASN A 344 20.93 32.54 8.87
CA ASN A 344 21.17 31.67 7.71
C ASN A 344 20.20 32.02 6.57
N PRO A 345 20.53 33.08 5.78
CA PRO A 345 19.63 33.57 4.75
C PRO A 345 19.37 32.54 3.62
N ILE A 346 20.38 31.72 3.29
CA ILE A 346 20.25 30.69 2.26
C ILE A 346 19.18 29.65 2.67
N ALA A 347 19.31 29.08 3.87
CA ALA A 347 18.36 28.10 4.38
C ALA A 347 16.95 28.72 4.60
N ALA A 348 16.89 29.99 5.00
CA ALA A 348 15.62 30.70 5.16
C ALA A 348 14.90 30.89 3.82
N LEU A 349 15.61 31.26 2.77
CA LEU A 349 15.06 31.41 1.42
C LEU A 349 14.66 30.06 0.83
N ASP A 350 15.44 29.00 1.05
CA ASP A 350 15.09 27.65 0.63
C ASP A 350 13.79 27.17 1.34
N LEU A 351 13.70 27.36 2.67
CA LEU A 351 12.52 27.02 3.45
C LEU A 351 11.29 27.85 3.03
N ALA A 352 11.46 29.16 2.79
CA ALA A 352 10.38 30.03 2.32
C ALA A 352 9.88 29.61 0.93
N TYR A 353 10.79 29.27 0.02
CA TYR A 353 10.43 28.78 -1.33
C TYR A 353 9.62 27.48 -1.27
N ASP A 354 10.09 26.50 -0.49
CA ASP A 354 9.40 25.22 -0.34
C ASP A 354 8.03 25.40 0.35
N TYR A 355 7.97 26.28 1.36
CA TYR A 355 6.72 26.60 2.02
C TYR A 355 5.72 27.31 1.07
N ALA A 356 6.17 28.24 0.24
CA ALA A 356 5.33 28.89 -0.76
C ALA A 356 4.72 27.87 -1.74
N ARG A 357 5.51 26.89 -2.18
CA ARG A 357 5.03 25.80 -3.05
C ARG A 357 4.04 24.87 -2.35
N PHE A 358 4.31 24.55 -1.08
CA PHE A 358 3.43 23.73 -0.27
C PHE A 358 2.06 24.38 -0.11
N VAL A 359 2.02 25.67 0.28
CA VAL A 359 0.77 26.40 0.43
C VAL A 359 0.01 26.51 -0.90
N ALA A 360 0.72 26.83 -1.99
CA ALA A 360 0.12 26.90 -3.32
C ALA A 360 -0.50 25.56 -3.79
N ALA A 361 0.07 24.43 -3.40
CA ALA A 361 -0.47 23.11 -3.73
C ALA A 361 -1.71 22.74 -2.90
N LYS A 362 -1.79 23.20 -1.63
CA LYS A 362 -2.89 22.88 -0.71
C LYS A 362 -4.07 23.85 -0.85
N GLU A 363 -3.83 25.14 -1.06
CA GLU A 363 -4.83 26.20 -1.15
C GLU A 363 -5.01 26.64 -2.61
N LYS A 364 -5.64 25.77 -3.43
CA LYS A 364 -5.68 25.84 -4.90
C LYS A 364 -6.14 27.18 -5.52
N SER A 365 -6.76 28.09 -4.81
CA SER A 365 -7.37 29.31 -5.39
C SER A 365 -7.23 30.60 -4.58
N ASP A 366 -6.92 30.53 -3.28
CA ASP A 366 -7.13 31.70 -2.40
C ASP A 366 -5.93 32.65 -2.31
N LEU A 367 -4.77 32.25 -2.86
CA LEU A 367 -3.55 33.06 -2.79
C LEU A 367 -2.83 33.16 -4.16
N PRO A 368 -3.38 33.92 -5.12
CA PRO A 368 -2.85 34.01 -6.50
C PRO A 368 -1.42 34.58 -6.57
N HIS A 369 -0.97 35.31 -5.52
CA HIS A 369 0.38 35.89 -5.46
C HIS A 369 1.48 34.84 -5.17
N LEU A 370 1.14 33.63 -4.69
CA LEU A 370 2.13 32.62 -4.29
C LEU A 370 3.03 32.16 -5.44
N SER A 371 2.48 32.06 -6.65
CA SER A 371 3.28 31.72 -7.83
C SER A 371 4.36 32.80 -8.10
N LYS A 372 3.98 34.07 -8.04
CA LYS A 372 4.92 35.21 -8.16
C LYS A 372 5.90 35.23 -7.00
N ARG A 373 5.41 34.99 -5.77
CA ARG A 373 6.21 34.94 -4.56
C ARG A 373 7.29 33.84 -4.61
N SER A 374 6.94 32.64 -5.03
CA SER A 374 7.90 31.55 -5.19
C SER A 374 9.00 31.88 -6.18
N MET A 375 8.69 32.55 -7.30
CA MET A 375 9.69 33.02 -8.25
C MET A 375 10.59 34.12 -7.68
N GLN A 376 10.04 35.06 -6.89
CA GLN A 376 10.82 36.08 -6.20
C GLN A 376 11.81 35.45 -5.22
N LEU A 377 11.34 34.49 -4.40
CA LEU A 377 12.18 33.76 -3.44
C LEU A 377 13.28 32.97 -4.15
N LEU A 378 12.98 32.29 -5.25
CA LEU A 378 13.96 31.57 -6.06
C LEU A 378 15.00 32.52 -6.66
N SER A 379 14.57 33.70 -7.15
CA SER A 379 15.49 34.73 -7.67
C SER A 379 16.41 35.28 -6.58
N LEU A 380 15.89 35.57 -5.39
CA LEU A 380 16.72 36.00 -4.23
C LEU A 380 17.69 34.91 -3.84
N ARG A 381 17.23 33.67 -3.78
CA ARG A 381 18.05 32.49 -3.43
C ARG A 381 19.21 32.26 -4.40
N SER A 382 18.97 32.38 -5.70
CA SER A 382 19.99 32.16 -6.73
C SER A 382 21.17 33.16 -6.64
N LYS A 383 20.89 34.35 -6.10
CA LYS A 383 21.91 35.39 -5.89
C LYS A 383 22.84 35.16 -4.68
N GLN A 384 22.46 34.19 -3.79
CA GLN A 384 23.23 33.91 -2.56
C GLN A 384 24.36 32.89 -2.75
N GLY A 385 24.59 32.39 -3.97
CA GLY A 385 25.62 31.39 -4.26
C GLY A 385 25.24 29.97 -3.89
N LYS A 386 26.22 29.06 -3.87
CA LYS A 386 26.00 27.65 -3.55
C LYS A 386 25.70 27.48 -2.05
N ALA A 387 24.64 26.72 -1.73
CA ALA A 387 24.45 26.24 -0.37
C ALA A 387 25.59 25.26 0.00
N LYS A 388 26.01 25.24 1.26
CA LYS A 388 26.50 23.99 1.86
C LYS A 388 25.36 22.97 1.68
N GLU A 389 25.69 21.70 1.45
CA GLU A 389 24.72 20.64 1.15
C GLU A 389 23.40 20.83 1.91
N LEU A 390 22.29 20.80 1.16
CA LEU A 390 20.97 20.84 1.77
C LEU A 390 20.86 19.66 2.74
N SER A 391 20.64 19.95 4.02
CA SER A 391 20.42 18.94 5.03
C SER A 391 19.13 18.18 4.69
N ILE A 392 19.27 16.91 4.30
CA ILE A 392 18.15 16.01 3.98
C ILE A 392 17.70 15.35 5.28
N PRO A 393 16.39 15.19 5.52
CA PRO A 393 15.89 14.43 6.65
C PRO A 393 16.48 13.01 6.66
N PRO A 394 16.93 12.51 7.82
CA PRO A 394 17.36 11.12 7.91
C PRO A 394 16.19 10.20 7.62
N PRO A 395 16.42 9.05 6.95
CA PRO A 395 15.36 8.10 6.68
C PRO A 395 14.81 7.55 7.99
N PRO A 396 13.46 7.47 8.16
CA PRO A 396 12.83 6.80 9.29
C PRO A 396 13.01 5.28 9.20
N ALA A 397 12.51 4.53 10.18
CA ALA A 397 12.34 3.09 10.02
C ALA A 397 11.35 2.81 8.89
N ARG A 398 11.64 1.80 8.07
CA ARG A 398 10.78 1.41 6.96
C ARG A 398 9.54 0.68 7.46
N ASP A 399 8.43 0.79 6.75
CA ASP A 399 7.17 0.13 7.07
C ASP A 399 7.30 -1.41 7.11
N ASP A 400 8.14 -1.99 6.24
CA ASP A 400 8.48 -3.41 6.24
C ASP A 400 9.29 -3.88 7.45
N GLN A 401 9.90 -2.95 8.21
CA GLN A 401 10.61 -3.21 9.46
C GLN A 401 9.73 -3.08 10.72
N GLY A 402 8.47 -2.70 10.56
CA GLY A 402 7.48 -2.70 11.63
C GLY A 402 7.04 -4.12 12.01
N HIS A 403 6.18 -4.23 13.02
CA HIS A 403 5.54 -5.50 13.36
C HIS A 403 4.63 -5.99 12.22
N LYS A 404 4.30 -7.27 12.20
CA LYS A 404 3.33 -7.83 11.24
C LYS A 404 1.93 -7.30 11.52
N THR A 405 1.06 -7.32 10.52
CA THR A 405 -0.21 -6.57 10.55
C THR A 405 -1.38 -7.34 11.17
N LEU A 406 -1.33 -8.67 11.17
CA LEU A 406 -2.27 -9.53 11.89
C LEU A 406 -1.83 -9.66 13.35
N SER A 407 -2.77 -9.60 14.28
CA SER A 407 -2.41 -9.85 15.69
C SER A 407 -3.47 -10.65 16.44
N LEU A 408 -2.98 -11.42 17.41
CA LEU A 408 -3.77 -12.20 18.35
C LEU A 408 -3.48 -11.72 19.77
N THR A 409 -4.51 -11.48 20.58
CA THR A 409 -4.35 -10.95 21.93
C THR A 409 -5.26 -11.69 22.92
N PRO A 410 -4.80 -12.74 23.61
CA PRO A 410 -5.42 -13.19 24.85
C PRO A 410 -5.17 -12.16 25.96
N ALA A 411 -6.17 -11.94 26.82
CA ALA A 411 -6.05 -11.07 27.99
C ALA A 411 -6.86 -11.62 29.17
N PHE A 412 -6.40 -11.31 30.38
CA PHE A 412 -7.08 -11.64 31.63
C PHE A 412 -7.37 -10.34 32.37
N GLY A 413 -8.59 -10.18 32.87
CA GLY A 413 -8.98 -8.95 33.51
C GLY A 413 -9.97 -9.13 34.63
N HIS A 414 -10.17 -8.02 35.34
CA HIS A 414 -11.18 -7.85 36.38
C HIS A 414 -11.97 -6.58 36.07
N SER A 415 -13.27 -6.66 36.13
CA SER A 415 -14.17 -5.53 35.95
C SER A 415 -15.11 -5.37 37.14
N SER A 416 -15.94 -4.31 37.16
CA SER A 416 -17.02 -4.13 38.12
C SER A 416 -18.04 -5.29 38.10
N ARG A 417 -18.00 -6.15 37.05
CA ARG A 417 -18.88 -7.32 36.92
C ARG A 417 -18.22 -8.65 37.28
N GLY A 418 -16.92 -8.66 37.57
CA GLY A 418 -16.18 -9.86 37.93
C GLY A 418 -14.93 -10.10 37.10
N ASN A 419 -14.41 -11.34 37.18
CA ASN A 419 -13.22 -11.75 36.44
C ASN A 419 -13.61 -12.21 35.03
N TYR A 420 -12.75 -11.95 34.05
CA TYR A 420 -12.98 -12.32 32.66
C TYR A 420 -11.70 -12.71 31.92
N THR A 421 -11.88 -13.38 30.80
CA THR A 421 -10.84 -13.65 29.81
C THR A 421 -11.28 -13.13 28.45
N ASP A 422 -10.47 -12.26 27.88
CA ASP A 422 -10.68 -11.75 26.53
C ASP A 422 -9.81 -12.47 25.51
N PHE A 423 -10.32 -12.61 24.31
CA PHE A 423 -9.61 -13.10 23.15
C PHE A 423 -9.88 -12.18 21.96
N SER A 424 -8.83 -11.50 21.49
CA SER A 424 -8.97 -10.57 20.36
C SER A 424 -8.15 -10.99 19.16
N ILE A 425 -8.73 -10.84 17.97
CA ILE A 425 -8.06 -10.95 16.67
C ILE A 425 -8.23 -9.63 15.93
N ARG A 426 -7.13 -8.98 15.57
CA ARG A 426 -7.15 -7.80 14.72
C ARG A 426 -6.67 -8.17 13.32
N GLY A 427 -7.53 -7.97 12.32
CA GLY A 427 -7.24 -8.31 10.93
C GLY A 427 -6.15 -7.46 10.27
N ALA A 428 -6.05 -6.17 10.61
CA ALA A 428 -5.00 -5.19 10.23
C ALA A 428 -5.20 -3.93 11.08
N TYR A 429 -4.27 -3.13 11.37
CA TYR A 429 -2.93 -2.83 10.90
C TYR A 429 -2.06 -2.48 12.12
N HIS A 430 -2.40 -1.38 12.90
CA HIS A 430 -1.60 -0.80 13.98
C HIS A 430 -2.49 -0.03 14.97
N ASP A 431 -2.29 -0.22 16.29
CA ASP A 431 -2.93 0.58 17.35
C ASP A 431 -1.91 1.45 18.12
N ARG A 432 -2.40 2.33 19.00
CA ARG A 432 -1.58 3.31 19.72
C ARG A 432 -0.62 2.69 20.77
N LEU A 433 -0.85 1.45 21.19
CA LEU A 433 0.06 0.70 22.06
C LEU A 433 1.07 -0.14 21.32
N ASP A 434 0.90 -0.35 20.02
CA ASP A 434 1.82 -1.15 19.22
C ASP A 434 3.19 -0.44 19.09
N VAL A 435 4.23 -1.22 18.76
CA VAL A 435 5.56 -0.67 18.52
C VAL A 435 5.52 0.35 17.38
N PRO A 436 5.96 1.59 17.60
CA PRO A 436 5.80 2.67 16.61
C PRO A 436 6.74 2.55 15.42
N ARG A 437 7.70 1.64 15.47
CA ARG A 437 8.70 1.45 14.40
C ARG A 437 8.02 1.06 13.09
N GLY A 438 8.27 1.79 12.02
CA GLY A 438 7.74 1.52 10.69
C GLY A 438 6.30 2.01 10.47
N TYR A 439 5.74 2.78 11.40
CA TYR A 439 4.40 3.36 11.29
C TYR A 439 4.45 4.89 11.41
N PRO A 440 3.55 5.62 10.72
CA PRO A 440 3.51 7.08 10.83
C PRO A 440 3.14 7.53 12.25
N THR A 441 3.83 8.52 12.77
CA THR A 441 3.55 9.09 14.10
C THR A 441 2.12 9.64 14.18
N GLY A 442 1.38 9.20 15.21
CA GLY A 442 -0.01 9.61 15.45
C GLY A 442 -1.02 8.96 14.51
N ALA A 443 -0.62 7.92 13.78
CA ALA A 443 -1.51 7.10 12.99
C ALA A 443 -1.95 5.86 13.79
N GLN A 444 -3.25 5.58 13.78
CA GLN A 444 -3.83 4.31 14.18
C GLN A 444 -4.77 3.86 13.08
N LEU A 445 -4.72 2.59 12.75
CA LEU A 445 -5.62 1.99 11.76
C LEU A 445 -5.86 0.54 12.15
N GLU A 446 -7.07 0.25 12.54
CA GLU A 446 -7.51 -1.11 12.84
C GLU A 446 -8.65 -1.48 11.91
N LEU A 447 -8.55 -2.66 11.32
CA LEU A 447 -9.64 -3.25 10.55
C LEU A 447 -9.96 -4.63 11.09
N PHE A 448 -11.26 -4.91 11.15
CA PHE A 448 -11.79 -6.21 11.59
C PHE A 448 -11.19 -6.67 12.92
N ASN A 449 -11.29 -5.80 13.93
CA ASN A 449 -10.89 -6.16 15.29
C ASN A 449 -12.07 -6.84 15.99
N LEU A 450 -11.95 -8.16 16.21
CA LEU A 450 -12.92 -8.98 16.95
C LEU A 450 -12.39 -9.20 18.35
N LYS A 451 -13.20 -8.90 19.39
CA LYS A 451 -12.92 -9.17 20.79
C LYS A 451 -14.08 -9.96 21.41
N LEU A 452 -13.81 -11.18 21.80
CA LEU A 452 -14.74 -12.04 22.55
C LEU A 452 -14.32 -12.05 24.02
N ARG A 453 -15.29 -12.02 24.92
CA ARG A 453 -15.12 -12.06 26.37
C ARG A 453 -15.82 -13.28 26.95
N TYR A 454 -15.10 -14.04 27.76
CA TYR A 454 -15.64 -15.07 28.64
C TYR A 454 -15.71 -14.51 30.06
N GLU A 455 -16.93 -14.33 30.56
CA GLU A 455 -17.20 -13.90 31.94
C GLU A 455 -17.20 -15.11 32.88
N HIS A 456 -16.29 -15.13 33.86
CA HIS A 456 -16.08 -16.30 34.75
C HIS A 456 -17.23 -16.51 35.72
N ASP A 457 -17.88 -15.43 36.21
CA ASP A 457 -18.91 -15.50 37.21
C ASP A 457 -20.26 -15.95 36.66
N SER A 458 -20.55 -15.62 35.39
CA SER A 458 -21.79 -16.01 34.68
C SER A 458 -21.63 -17.23 33.78
N ASP A 459 -20.39 -17.70 33.54
CA ASP A 459 -20.05 -18.79 32.61
C ASP A 459 -20.59 -18.55 31.19
N ASP A 460 -20.47 -17.28 30.72
CA ASP A 460 -21.02 -16.83 29.45
C ASP A 460 -19.93 -16.27 28.51
N ILE A 461 -20.15 -16.42 27.20
CA ILE A 461 -19.29 -15.84 26.15
C ILE A 461 -20.07 -14.76 25.43
N GLN A 462 -19.55 -13.55 25.44
CA GLN A 462 -20.17 -12.42 24.77
C GLN A 462 -19.24 -11.74 23.75
N LEU A 463 -19.86 -11.10 22.75
CA LEU A 463 -19.16 -10.21 21.84
C LEU A 463 -18.86 -8.88 22.57
N GLN A 464 -17.60 -8.67 22.94
CA GLN A 464 -17.19 -7.42 23.59
C GLN A 464 -17.03 -6.30 22.57
N GLU A 465 -16.44 -6.59 21.41
CA GLU A 465 -16.28 -5.63 20.32
C GLU A 465 -16.12 -6.33 18.99
N PHE A 466 -16.71 -5.75 17.95
CA PHE A 466 -16.36 -6.01 16.57
C PHE A 466 -16.25 -4.67 15.83
N ALA A 467 -15.04 -4.14 15.77
CA ALA A 467 -14.77 -2.94 14.99
C ALA A 467 -14.50 -3.31 13.54
N PHE A 468 -15.34 -2.84 12.62
CA PHE A 468 -15.06 -2.93 11.18
C PHE A 468 -13.88 -2.04 10.80
N VAL A 469 -13.88 -0.82 11.33
CA VAL A 469 -12.86 0.21 11.08
C VAL A 469 -12.68 1.04 12.36
N ASN A 470 -11.44 1.33 12.70
CA ASN A 470 -11.06 2.30 13.71
C ASN A 470 -9.79 3.03 13.25
N ILE A 471 -9.94 4.31 12.89
CA ILE A 471 -8.87 5.12 12.30
C ILE A 471 -8.65 6.37 13.16
N HIS A 472 -7.40 6.66 13.51
CA HIS A 472 -6.98 7.92 14.12
C HIS A 472 -5.85 8.54 13.29
N SER A 473 -6.00 9.80 12.93
CA SER A 473 -5.02 10.61 12.24
C SER A 473 -4.67 11.81 13.10
N GLN A 474 -3.69 11.66 13.97
CA GLN A 474 -3.29 12.64 15.01
C GLN A 474 -1.87 13.14 14.79
N THR A 475 -1.60 13.59 13.56
CA THR A 475 -0.30 14.13 13.20
C THR A 475 -0.04 15.47 13.90
N PRO A 476 1.07 15.63 14.66
CA PRO A 476 1.36 16.85 15.40
C PRO A 476 1.48 18.09 14.51
N VAL A 477 0.95 19.23 15.00
CA VAL A 477 1.13 20.54 14.35
C VAL A 477 2.56 21.05 14.54
N THR A 478 3.05 21.81 13.55
CA THR A 478 4.29 22.56 13.65
C THR A 478 4.01 24.06 13.38
N ASN A 479 5.05 24.88 13.33
CA ASN A 479 4.83 26.32 13.03
C ASN A 479 4.31 26.52 11.59
N LEU A 480 4.84 25.77 10.61
CA LEU A 480 4.50 25.88 9.19
C LEU A 480 3.36 24.96 8.78
N VAL A 481 3.33 23.74 9.32
CA VAL A 481 2.37 22.69 8.92
C VAL A 481 1.39 22.42 10.03
N LYS A 482 0.09 22.66 9.77
CA LYS A 482 -0.98 22.57 10.77
C LYS A 482 -2.07 21.59 10.32
N PRO A 483 -1.80 20.27 10.29
CA PRO A 483 -2.81 19.29 9.93
C PRO A 483 -3.97 19.30 10.93
N LYS A 484 -5.17 18.94 10.47
CA LYS A 484 -6.28 18.61 11.36
C LYS A 484 -6.07 17.20 11.91
N SER A 485 -6.40 17.02 13.18
CA SER A 485 -6.50 15.69 13.77
C SER A 485 -7.94 15.23 13.69
N TRP A 486 -8.15 13.94 13.42
CA TRP A 486 -9.48 13.36 13.33
C TRP A 486 -9.44 11.87 13.65
N SER A 487 -10.58 11.32 14.04
CA SER A 487 -10.80 9.89 14.15
C SER A 487 -12.17 9.50 13.59
N VAL A 488 -12.30 8.24 13.19
CA VAL A 488 -13.56 7.61 12.85
C VAL A 488 -13.49 6.13 13.19
N GLY A 489 -14.58 5.61 13.78
CA GLY A 489 -14.72 4.18 14.05
C GLY A 489 -16.18 3.76 13.96
N PHE A 490 -16.43 2.53 13.52
CA PHE A 490 -17.77 1.97 13.52
C PHE A 490 -17.72 0.44 13.66
N GLY A 491 -18.76 -0.10 14.26
CA GLY A 491 -18.85 -1.52 14.55
C GLY A 491 -19.94 -1.83 15.54
N PHE A 492 -19.72 -2.89 16.29
CA PHE A 492 -20.55 -3.32 17.42
C PHE A 492 -19.68 -3.35 18.69
N GLN A 493 -20.20 -2.85 19.80
CA GLN A 493 -19.50 -2.85 21.08
C GLN A 493 -20.50 -3.07 22.20
N HIS A 494 -20.10 -3.90 23.17
CA HIS A 494 -20.82 -4.01 24.43
C HIS A 494 -20.64 -2.74 25.24
N GLN A 495 -21.72 -1.99 25.47
CA GLN A 495 -21.69 -0.74 26.20
C GLN A 495 -21.64 -1.01 27.71
N ASN A 496 -20.70 -0.38 28.39
CA ASN A 496 -20.40 -0.73 29.79
C ASN A 496 -21.49 -0.28 30.78
N ILE A 497 -22.10 0.87 30.54
CA ILE A 497 -23.13 1.42 31.44
C ILE A 497 -24.47 0.74 31.18
N GLU A 498 -24.87 0.57 29.93
CA GLU A 498 -26.15 -0.03 29.52
C GLU A 498 -26.15 -1.55 29.61
N ASP A 499 -24.97 -2.18 29.72
CA ASP A 499 -24.78 -3.63 29.77
C ASP A 499 -25.40 -4.36 28.58
N ARG A 500 -25.24 -3.80 27.39
CA ARG A 500 -25.86 -4.27 26.15
C ARG A 500 -24.93 -4.13 24.95
N LEU A 501 -25.05 -5.05 24.00
CA LEU A 501 -24.40 -4.92 22.70
C LEU A 501 -25.13 -3.86 21.87
N GLY A 502 -24.41 -2.84 21.42
CA GLY A 502 -24.92 -1.79 20.54
C GLY A 502 -24.05 -1.62 19.28
N GLY A 503 -24.70 -1.26 18.19
CA GLY A 503 -24.00 -0.73 17.03
C GLY A 503 -23.50 0.68 17.33
N TYR A 504 -22.26 1.02 16.94
CA TYR A 504 -21.70 2.35 17.19
C TYR A 504 -21.11 2.99 15.93
N VAL A 505 -21.15 4.32 15.89
CA VAL A 505 -20.35 5.17 15.02
C VAL A 505 -19.70 6.24 15.88
N LYS A 506 -18.38 6.28 15.94
CA LYS A 506 -17.58 7.24 16.70
C LYS A 506 -16.81 8.15 15.77
N GLY A 507 -16.65 9.41 16.15
CA GLY A 507 -15.83 10.35 15.40
C GLY A 507 -15.30 11.48 16.26
N SER A 508 -14.14 12.00 15.88
CA SER A 508 -13.60 13.19 16.55
C SER A 508 -12.83 14.09 15.58
N VAL A 509 -12.72 15.37 15.93
CA VAL A 509 -11.94 16.36 15.18
C VAL A 509 -11.25 17.31 16.15
N GLY A 510 -9.99 17.69 15.86
CA GLY A 510 -9.23 18.54 16.74
C GLY A 510 -7.84 18.89 16.28
N ARG A 511 -6.93 19.02 17.24
CA ARG A 511 -5.50 19.32 17.02
C ARG A 511 -4.63 18.51 17.94
N THR A 512 -3.44 18.14 17.43
CA THR A 512 -2.40 17.43 18.17
C THR A 512 -1.12 18.24 18.21
N TRP A 513 -0.49 18.31 19.39
CA TRP A 513 0.84 18.87 19.62
C TRP A 513 1.80 17.73 19.96
N GLY A 514 3.07 17.86 19.58
CA GLY A 514 4.06 16.82 19.80
C GLY A 514 5.37 17.34 20.38
N TRP A 515 5.97 16.58 21.29
CA TRP A 515 7.29 16.79 21.90
C TRP A 515 8.02 15.44 21.94
N ASP A 516 9.07 15.30 21.19
CA ASP A 516 9.82 14.04 21.09
C ASP A 516 8.91 12.80 20.96
N ASN A 517 8.80 12.03 22.04
CA ASN A 517 8.00 10.80 22.11
C ASN A 517 6.57 11.01 22.65
N LEU A 518 6.20 12.24 22.99
CA LEU A 518 4.91 12.56 23.60
C LEU A 518 4.05 13.37 22.63
N THR A 519 2.76 13.00 22.53
CA THR A 519 1.76 13.79 21.83
C THR A 519 0.56 14.07 22.71
N LEU A 520 0.00 15.27 22.58
CA LEU A 520 -1.22 15.71 23.26
C LEU A 520 -2.23 16.13 22.20
N SER A 521 -3.40 15.52 22.22
CA SER A 521 -4.52 15.86 21.34
C SER A 521 -5.69 16.42 22.12
N LEU A 522 -6.27 17.52 21.62
CA LEU A 522 -7.54 18.06 22.11
C LEU A 522 -8.56 17.93 20.98
N MET A 523 -9.62 17.18 21.26
CA MET A 523 -10.61 16.79 20.28
C MET A 523 -12.02 17.18 20.73
N ALA A 524 -12.88 17.52 19.77
CA ALA A 524 -14.32 17.45 19.92
C ALA A 524 -14.76 16.09 19.39
N ALA A 525 -15.33 15.25 20.23
CA ALA A 525 -15.69 13.88 19.91
C ALA A 525 -17.20 13.67 20.01
N GLY A 526 -17.70 12.68 19.27
CA GLY A 526 -19.08 12.28 19.31
C GLY A 526 -19.24 10.81 19.02
N ASP A 527 -20.16 10.18 19.76
CA ASP A 527 -20.53 8.77 19.67
C ASP A 527 -22.03 8.67 19.39
N LEU A 528 -22.39 7.92 18.37
CA LEU A 528 -23.76 7.46 18.13
C LEU A 528 -23.80 5.98 18.45
N VAL A 529 -24.69 5.58 19.36
CA VAL A 529 -24.92 4.21 19.73
C VAL A 529 -26.38 3.85 19.46
N ALA A 530 -26.59 2.69 18.86
CA ALA A 530 -27.92 2.17 18.53
C ALA A 530 -28.07 0.74 19.08
N PHE A 531 -29.16 0.52 19.80
CA PHE A 531 -29.63 -0.79 20.25
C PHE A 531 -30.87 -1.19 19.41
N ASP A 532 -31.40 -2.37 19.65
CA ASP A 532 -32.58 -2.86 18.93
C ASP A 532 -33.83 -1.99 19.11
N ASP A 533 -33.98 -1.35 20.27
CA ASP A 533 -35.16 -0.60 20.71
C ASP A 533 -34.91 0.88 21.00
N THR A 534 -33.63 1.24 21.20
CA THR A 534 -33.24 2.59 21.64
C THR A 534 -31.89 2.99 21.08
N GLY A 535 -31.45 4.20 21.38
CA GLY A 535 -30.11 4.66 21.06
C GLY A 535 -29.84 6.02 21.66
N PHE A 536 -28.59 6.44 21.64
CA PHE A 536 -28.19 7.75 22.13
C PHE A 536 -27.08 8.37 21.30
N ILE A 537 -26.91 9.68 21.42
CA ILE A 537 -25.83 10.45 20.83
C ILE A 537 -25.14 11.18 21.97
N GLU A 538 -23.86 11.03 22.06
CA GLU A 538 -22.99 11.73 23.01
C GLU A 538 -22.05 12.68 22.25
N LEU A 539 -21.86 13.88 22.78
CA LEU A 539 -20.93 14.87 22.25
C LEU A 539 -20.12 15.49 23.39
N GLY A 540 -18.82 15.62 23.19
CA GLY A 540 -18.00 16.21 24.25
C GLY A 540 -16.55 16.48 23.89
N PRO A 541 -15.84 17.18 24.78
CA PRO A 541 -14.38 17.34 24.68
C PRO A 541 -13.68 16.06 25.10
N GLN A 542 -12.61 15.73 24.36
CA GLN A 542 -11.75 14.59 24.60
C GLN A 542 -10.29 15.04 24.60
N LEU A 543 -9.54 14.57 25.58
CA LEU A 543 -8.10 14.78 25.73
C LEU A 543 -7.38 13.45 25.59
N GLU A 544 -6.40 13.38 24.70
CA GLU A 544 -5.56 12.21 24.53
C GLU A 544 -4.08 12.57 24.72
N LEU A 545 -3.39 11.81 25.57
CA LEU A 545 -1.95 11.87 25.77
C LEU A 545 -1.37 10.53 25.30
N ASN A 546 -0.46 10.54 24.33
CA ASN A 546 0.20 9.34 23.85
C ASN A 546 1.71 9.46 24.01
N TYR A 547 2.33 8.43 24.57
CA TYR A 547 3.77 8.26 24.66
C TYR A 547 4.20 7.07 23.82
N GLN A 548 5.15 7.27 22.92
CA GLN A 548 5.65 6.24 22.01
C GLN A 548 7.18 6.21 22.01
N HIS A 549 7.73 5.08 22.42
CA HIS A 549 9.17 4.81 22.42
C HIS A 549 9.42 3.38 21.89
N HIS A 550 10.61 3.08 21.46
CA HIS A 550 10.94 1.80 20.81
C HIS A 550 10.75 0.55 21.71
N ILE A 551 10.64 0.70 23.03
CA ILE A 551 10.41 -0.41 23.98
C ILE A 551 9.05 -0.27 24.68
N TRP A 552 8.56 0.96 24.86
CA TRP A 552 7.38 1.27 25.63
C TRP A 552 6.43 2.17 24.86
N SER A 553 5.16 1.84 24.91
CA SER A 553 4.08 2.73 24.49
C SER A 553 3.10 2.91 25.61
N GLY A 554 2.44 4.04 25.67
CA GLY A 554 1.39 4.30 26.66
C GLY A 554 0.46 5.39 26.19
N PHE A 555 -0.77 5.38 26.68
CA PHE A 555 -1.72 6.44 26.41
C PHE A 555 -2.64 6.68 27.63
N ILE A 556 -3.18 7.88 27.69
CA ILE A 556 -4.33 8.26 28.51
C ILE A 556 -5.31 8.95 27.55
N ASN A 557 -6.54 8.47 27.53
CA ASN A 557 -7.63 9.07 26.80
C ASN A 557 -8.77 9.37 27.78
N THR A 558 -9.23 10.61 27.86
CA THR A 558 -10.29 10.99 28.77
C THR A 558 -11.23 11.99 28.12
N GLY A 559 -12.52 11.87 28.39
CA GLY A 559 -13.54 12.73 27.84
C GLY A 559 -14.74 12.89 28.77
N TYR A 560 -15.43 14.00 28.60
CA TYR A 560 -16.71 14.27 29.24
C TYR A 560 -17.74 14.50 28.15
N PHE A 561 -18.80 13.68 28.14
CA PHE A 561 -19.77 13.61 27.07
C PHE A 561 -21.16 13.97 27.57
N GLU A 562 -21.77 14.99 26.95
CA GLU A 562 -23.17 15.34 27.14
C GLU A 562 -24.04 14.45 26.26
N ASN A 563 -25.07 13.85 26.86
CA ASN A 563 -26.02 13.07 26.09
C ASN A 563 -27.08 13.96 25.47
N MET A 564 -27.22 13.88 24.14
CA MET A 564 -28.19 14.67 23.37
C MET A 564 -29.63 14.20 23.59
N ASN A 565 -29.83 13.00 24.06
CA ASN A 565 -31.10 12.49 24.53
C ASN A 565 -31.27 12.87 26.01
N ARG A 566 -32.00 13.94 26.29
CA ARG A 566 -32.17 14.60 27.61
C ARG A 566 -32.60 13.68 28.77
N GLN A 567 -32.83 12.38 28.52
CA GLN A 567 -33.20 11.39 29.53
C GLN A 567 -31.99 10.68 30.16
N LEU A 568 -30.80 10.84 29.58
CA LEU A 568 -29.56 10.25 30.08
C LEU A 568 -28.61 11.36 30.58
N GLU A 569 -27.96 11.08 31.68
CA GLU A 569 -26.99 11.99 32.28
C GLU A 569 -25.66 11.99 31.52
N PRO A 570 -24.83 13.04 31.70
CA PRO A 570 -23.51 13.10 31.10
C PRO A 570 -22.62 11.94 31.54
N ALA A 571 -21.76 11.47 30.65
CA ALA A 571 -20.81 10.40 30.92
C ALA A 571 -19.37 10.94 30.99
N PHE A 572 -18.62 10.49 31.99
CA PHE A 572 -17.17 10.64 32.03
C PHE A 572 -16.53 9.30 31.63
N LYS A 573 -15.69 9.33 30.60
CA LYS A 573 -15.00 8.14 30.07
C LYS A 573 -13.49 8.35 30.14
N SER A 574 -12.75 7.36 30.61
CA SER A 574 -11.29 7.39 30.68
C SER A 574 -10.71 6.01 30.38
N GLU A 575 -9.76 5.99 29.49
CA GLU A 575 -8.96 4.81 29.14
C GLU A 575 -7.48 5.09 29.41
N ILE A 576 -6.77 4.10 29.90
CA ILE A 576 -5.32 4.14 30.10
C ILE A 576 -4.71 2.86 29.57
N GLY A 577 -3.55 2.95 28.96
CA GLY A 577 -2.82 1.79 28.52
C GLY A 577 -1.32 2.00 28.61
N ILE A 578 -0.60 0.94 28.94
CA ILE A 578 0.85 0.87 28.83
C ILE A 578 1.24 -0.49 28.27
N ALA A 579 2.23 -0.50 27.40
CA ALA A 579 2.73 -1.72 26.82
C ALA A 579 4.25 -1.73 26.77
N LYS A 580 4.82 -2.90 27.05
CA LYS A 580 6.20 -3.23 26.73
C LYS A 580 6.20 -4.15 25.53
N HIS A 581 6.97 -3.83 24.52
CA HIS A 581 6.95 -4.55 23.26
C HIS A 581 8.33 -4.91 22.72
N ASP A 582 8.34 -5.96 21.93
CA ASP A 582 9.37 -6.36 21.00
C ASP A 582 8.75 -6.38 19.57
N GLN A 583 9.49 -6.83 18.57
CA GLN A 583 9.02 -6.85 17.19
C GLN A 583 7.83 -7.81 16.97
N ASP A 584 7.87 -8.99 17.61
CA ASP A 584 6.91 -10.08 17.37
C ASP A 584 5.87 -10.26 18.49
N TRP A 585 6.05 -9.60 19.63
CA TRP A 585 5.15 -9.72 20.78
C TRP A 585 5.08 -8.46 21.63
N GLN A 586 4.04 -8.40 22.43
CA GLN A 586 3.80 -7.29 23.35
C GLN A 586 3.10 -7.79 24.63
N VAL A 587 3.47 -7.21 25.77
CA VAL A 587 2.68 -7.29 27.01
C VAL A 587 2.05 -5.93 27.25
N ARG A 588 0.74 -5.90 27.47
CA ARG A 588 -0.04 -4.67 27.68
C ARG A 588 -0.87 -4.74 28.94
N LEU A 589 -0.92 -3.64 29.67
CA LEU A 589 -1.86 -3.39 30.77
C LEU A 589 -2.78 -2.28 30.32
N THR A 590 -4.09 -2.53 30.34
CA THR A 590 -5.12 -1.55 29.97
C THR A 590 -6.11 -1.40 31.10
N GLY A 591 -6.62 -0.18 31.31
CA GLY A 591 -7.67 0.10 32.27
C GLY A 591 -8.71 1.01 31.63
N GLU A 592 -9.96 0.83 32.03
CA GLU A 592 -11.08 1.63 31.60
C GLU A 592 -11.88 2.10 32.83
N TYR A 593 -12.34 3.31 32.78
CA TYR A 593 -13.26 3.89 33.76
C TYR A 593 -14.36 4.65 33.00
N GLU A 594 -15.59 4.32 33.31
CA GLU A 594 -16.75 5.02 32.81
C GLU A 594 -17.73 5.30 33.95
N SER A 595 -18.28 6.51 33.99
CA SER A 595 -19.31 6.86 34.99
C SER A 595 -20.39 7.72 34.34
N SER A 596 -21.63 7.42 34.64
CA SER A 596 -22.80 8.21 34.29
C SER A 596 -23.83 8.05 35.40
N ASN A 597 -24.34 9.15 35.95
CA ASN A 597 -25.16 9.09 37.15
C ASN A 597 -24.44 8.41 38.35
N ASP A 598 -25.16 7.52 39.01
CA ASP A 598 -24.66 6.69 40.11
C ASP A 598 -24.03 5.36 39.64
N ILE A 599 -23.95 5.14 38.33
CA ILE A 599 -23.38 3.93 37.72
C ILE A 599 -21.91 4.17 37.41
N GLU A 600 -21.05 3.30 37.92
CA GLU A 600 -19.62 3.29 37.62
C GLU A 600 -19.21 1.93 37.04
N TYR A 601 -18.46 1.97 35.97
CA TYR A 601 -17.77 0.81 35.43
C TYR A 601 -16.26 0.99 35.55
N LYS A 602 -15.56 -0.04 36.01
CA LYS A 602 -14.09 -0.08 36.11
C LYS A 602 -13.60 -1.41 35.56
N GLU A 603 -12.51 -1.35 34.84
CA GLU A 603 -11.88 -2.55 34.33
C GLU A 603 -10.36 -2.41 34.30
N LEU A 604 -9.64 -3.51 34.54
CA LEU A 604 -8.20 -3.63 34.39
C LEU A 604 -7.89 -4.97 33.75
N ALA A 605 -7.08 -4.97 32.69
CA ALA A 605 -6.71 -6.16 31.94
C ALA A 605 -5.21 -6.24 31.67
N LEU A 606 -4.65 -7.45 31.78
CA LEU A 606 -3.31 -7.82 31.34
C LEU A 606 -3.41 -8.68 30.08
N GLY A 607 -2.90 -8.18 28.99
CA GLY A 607 -2.93 -8.82 27.68
C GLY A 607 -1.55 -9.18 27.14
N PHE A 608 -1.51 -10.21 26.31
CA PHE A 608 -0.33 -10.66 25.60
C PHE A 608 -0.65 -10.64 24.09
N ARG A 609 -0.02 -9.76 23.34
CA ARG A 609 -0.23 -9.66 21.89
C ARG A 609 0.88 -10.32 21.12
N PHE A 610 0.50 -11.09 20.13
CA PHE A 610 1.40 -11.73 19.15
C PHE A 610 1.10 -11.18 17.75
N TYR A 611 2.13 -10.83 17.00
CA TYR A 611 2.03 -10.36 15.61
C TYR A 611 2.35 -11.51 14.65
N LEU A 612 1.40 -11.83 13.73
CA LEU A 612 1.39 -13.03 12.90
C LEU A 612 1.53 -12.71 11.40
#